data_8acffec45f430dc419c4bee158c0f551
#
_entry.id   8acffec45f430dc419c4bee158c0f551
#
_cell.length_a   1.000
_cell.length_b   1.000
_cell.length_c   1.000
_cell.angle_alpha   90.00
_cell.angle_beta   90.00
_cell.angle_gamma   90.00
#
_symmetry.space_group_name_H-M   'P 1'
#
loop_
_entity.id
_entity.type
_entity.pdbx_description
1 polymer ?
#
loop_
_entity_poly.entity_id
_entity_poly.type
_entity_poly.pdbx_seq_one_letter_code
_entity_poly.pdbx_strand_id
1 'polypeptide(L)'
;HDFFLDSKKLTDNEIERLYLNDQLFKQQKEYSILVVGNMSAGKSTLINAIVGSKVERVKSTVCTSQLKYIYNKPYEDGITMTDGFSYAWTDKVDISVLDAMHIALHFKQGTRNRRCVLIDTPGVNYANESTHLNITANALNSKNYDIILYVMNALYFESNDEKRFLSTIAGIKGKRIVIALNQLDQL
;
A
#
# COMPACT_ATOMS: atom_id res chain seq x y z
N HIS A 1 20.74 -14.14 1.08
CA HIS A 1 19.50 -14.88 0.79
C HIS A 1 19.12 -14.56 -0.64
N ASP A 2 19.34 -15.56 -1.50
CA ASP A 2 19.04 -15.48 -2.91
C ASP A 2 17.53 -15.36 -3.08
N PHE A 3 17.06 -14.20 -3.42
CA PHE A 3 15.71 -14.02 -3.93
C PHE A 3 15.66 -14.71 -5.27
N PHE A 4 15.11 -15.92 -5.29
CA PHE A 4 14.88 -16.67 -6.51
C PHE A 4 13.86 -15.93 -7.35
N LEU A 5 14.36 -15.11 -8.21
CA LEU A 5 13.77 -14.90 -9.50
C LEU A 5 13.77 -16.27 -10.17
N ASP A 6 12.60 -16.83 -10.43
CA ASP A 6 12.46 -17.81 -11.51
C ASP A 6 13.02 -17.10 -12.75
N SER A 7 14.29 -17.35 -13.03
CA SER A 7 15.02 -16.67 -14.08
C SER A 7 14.56 -17.21 -15.44
N LYS A 8 13.37 -16.82 -15.85
CA LYS A 8 13.10 -16.72 -17.27
C LYS A 8 14.13 -15.74 -17.79
N LYS A 9 15.10 -16.22 -18.57
CA LYS A 9 16.04 -15.34 -19.26
C LYS A 9 15.22 -14.42 -20.15
N LEU A 10 15.12 -13.16 -19.78
CA LEU A 10 14.48 -12.14 -20.60
C LEU A 10 15.28 -12.01 -21.90
N THR A 11 14.61 -11.86 -23.01
CA THR A 11 15.22 -11.51 -24.28
C THR A 11 15.65 -10.05 -24.26
N ASP A 12 16.62 -9.66 -25.09
CA ASP A 12 17.07 -8.28 -25.18
C ASP A 12 15.93 -7.29 -25.46
N ASN A 13 14.95 -7.69 -26.29
CA ASN A 13 13.75 -6.89 -26.57
C ASN A 13 12.84 -6.72 -25.34
N GLU A 14 12.73 -7.74 -24.49
CA GLU A 14 11.96 -7.65 -23.24
C GLU A 14 12.66 -6.72 -22.24
N ILE A 15 13.98 -6.81 -22.15
CA ILE A 15 14.79 -5.92 -21.30
C ILE A 15 14.65 -4.46 -21.76
N GLU A 16 14.77 -4.18 -23.06
CA GLU A 16 14.60 -2.84 -23.61
C GLU A 16 13.21 -2.28 -23.34
N ARG A 17 12.16 -3.11 -23.52
CA ARG A 17 10.78 -2.71 -23.25
C ARG A 17 10.57 -2.39 -21.75
N LEU A 18 11.11 -3.21 -20.84
CA LEU A 18 11.03 -2.96 -19.41
C LEU A 18 11.73 -1.65 -19.03
N TYR A 19 12.88 -1.39 -19.63
CA TYR A 19 13.61 -0.13 -19.42
C TYR A 19 12.82 1.09 -19.88
N LEU A 20 12.23 1.05 -21.08
CA LEU A 20 11.40 2.15 -21.60
C LEU A 20 10.17 2.38 -20.74
N ASN A 21 9.50 1.30 -20.31
CA ASN A 21 8.35 1.38 -19.40
C ASN A 21 8.73 1.99 -18.04
N ASP A 22 9.88 1.65 -17.49
CA ASP A 22 10.39 2.23 -16.24
C ASP A 22 10.65 3.73 -16.39
N GLN A 23 11.26 4.16 -17.51
CA GLN A 23 11.48 5.59 -17.79
C GLN A 23 10.16 6.37 -17.89
N LEU A 24 9.18 5.84 -18.61
CA LEU A 24 7.85 6.45 -18.72
C LEU A 24 7.12 6.48 -17.37
N PHE A 25 7.22 5.42 -16.58
CA PHE A 25 6.67 5.36 -15.24
C PHE A 25 7.25 6.43 -14.32
N LYS A 26 8.55 6.65 -14.35
CA LYS A 26 9.24 7.69 -13.54
C LYS A 26 8.83 9.11 -13.92
N GLN A 27 8.44 9.34 -15.16
CA GLN A 27 8.01 10.66 -15.65
C GLN A 27 6.56 10.98 -15.30
N GLN A 28 5.75 10.01 -14.88
CA GLN A 28 4.35 10.24 -14.54
C GLN A 28 4.22 11.06 -13.26
N LYS A 29 3.26 11.98 -13.24
CA LYS A 29 2.90 12.70 -12.03
C LYS A 29 2.34 11.72 -10.99
N GLU A 30 2.98 11.69 -9.84
CA GLU A 30 2.56 10.88 -8.70
C GLU A 30 1.33 11.46 -8.02
N TYR A 31 0.48 10.56 -7.53
CA TYR A 31 -0.67 10.86 -6.70
C TYR A 31 -0.72 9.84 -5.56
N SER A 32 -0.45 10.29 -4.35
CA SER A 32 -0.21 9.41 -3.20
C SER A 32 -1.39 9.38 -2.24
N ILE A 33 -1.77 8.17 -1.83
CA ILE A 33 -2.88 7.88 -0.93
C ILE A 33 -2.31 7.17 0.30
N LEU A 34 -2.34 7.85 1.44
CA LEU A 34 -1.97 7.25 2.72
C LEU A 34 -3.13 6.42 3.25
N VAL A 35 -2.94 5.11 3.35
CA VAL A 35 -3.96 4.18 3.84
C VAL A 35 -3.74 3.96 5.33
N VAL A 36 -4.72 4.37 6.13
CA VAL A 36 -4.66 4.31 7.59
C VAL A 36 -5.90 3.63 8.16
N GLY A 37 -5.80 3.13 9.37
CA GLY A 37 -6.91 2.51 10.10
C GLY A 37 -6.41 1.62 11.22
N ASN A 38 -7.32 1.27 12.11
CA ASN A 38 -7.02 0.40 13.23
C ASN A 38 -6.62 -1.01 12.77
N MET A 39 -6.02 -1.78 13.68
CA MET A 39 -5.74 -3.18 13.44
C MET A 39 -7.05 -3.91 13.12
N SER A 40 -7.01 -4.84 12.18
CA SER A 40 -8.18 -5.60 11.70
C SER A 40 -9.30 -4.77 11.03
N ALA A 41 -9.06 -3.50 10.71
CA ALA A 41 -10.02 -2.69 9.93
C ALA A 41 -10.18 -3.17 8.48
N GLY A 42 -9.27 -4.04 8.00
CA GLY A 42 -9.31 -4.59 6.65
C GLY A 42 -8.50 -3.79 5.62
N LYS A 43 -7.51 -3.00 6.05
CA LYS A 43 -6.62 -2.25 5.15
C LYS A 43 -6.01 -3.12 4.06
N SER A 44 -5.34 -4.21 4.46
CA SER A 44 -4.68 -5.13 3.52
C SER A 44 -5.66 -5.79 2.55
N THR A 45 -6.87 -6.10 3.01
CA THR A 45 -7.94 -6.62 2.15
C THR A 45 -8.37 -5.59 1.11
N LEU A 46 -8.58 -4.35 1.54
CA LEU A 46 -8.96 -3.25 0.65
C LEU A 46 -7.86 -2.92 -0.36
N ILE A 47 -6.60 -2.86 0.09
CA ILE A 47 -5.44 -2.66 -0.79
C ILE A 47 -5.39 -3.75 -1.86
N ASN A 48 -5.47 -5.03 -1.47
CA ASN A 48 -5.46 -6.15 -2.40
C ASN A 48 -6.63 -6.07 -3.41
N ALA A 49 -7.81 -5.63 -2.96
CA ALA A 49 -8.97 -5.44 -3.83
C ALA A 49 -8.78 -4.30 -4.85
N ILE A 50 -8.20 -3.17 -4.44
CA ILE A 50 -7.89 -2.04 -5.33
C ILE A 50 -6.83 -2.44 -6.36
N VAL A 51 -5.78 -3.09 -5.89
CA VAL A 51 -4.67 -3.55 -6.74
C VAL A 51 -5.12 -4.67 -7.68
N GLY A 52 -6.02 -5.53 -7.23
CA GLY A 52 -6.47 -6.73 -7.95
C GLY A 52 -5.51 -7.92 -7.84
N SER A 53 -4.56 -7.85 -6.91
CA SER A 53 -3.54 -8.88 -6.66
C SER A 53 -3.21 -8.93 -5.17
N LYS A 54 -2.70 -10.07 -4.71
CA LYS A 54 -2.28 -10.22 -3.32
C LYS A 54 -0.89 -9.60 -3.10
N VAL A 55 -0.87 -8.34 -2.74
CA VAL A 55 0.35 -7.58 -2.41
C VAL A 55 0.55 -7.43 -0.91
N GLU A 56 -0.51 -7.59 -0.13
CA GLU A 56 -0.50 -7.51 1.33
C GLU A 56 -0.96 -8.83 1.96
N ARG A 57 -0.31 -9.20 3.08
CA ARG A 57 -0.73 -10.35 3.89
C ARG A 57 -2.02 -10.00 4.63
N VAL A 58 -3.05 -10.79 4.41
CA VAL A 58 -4.31 -10.69 5.16
C VAL A 58 -4.19 -11.61 6.38
N LYS A 59 -3.51 -11.17 7.43
CA LYS A 59 -3.43 -11.90 8.71
C LYS A 59 -3.52 -10.93 9.88
N SER A 60 -4.10 -11.41 10.97
CA SER A 60 -4.29 -10.70 12.23
C SER A 60 -3.02 -10.53 13.07
N THR A 61 -1.88 -11.07 12.63
CA THR A 61 -0.60 -10.89 13.30
C THR A 61 0.13 -9.68 12.74
N VAL A 62 0.79 -8.94 13.62
CA VAL A 62 1.64 -7.78 13.36
C VAL A 62 2.58 -8.06 12.19
N CYS A 63 2.31 -7.51 11.02
CA CYS A 63 3.04 -7.85 9.81
C CYS A 63 3.79 -6.67 9.19
N THR A 64 3.46 -5.43 9.54
CA THR A 64 4.07 -4.26 8.90
C THR A 64 4.76 -3.43 9.96
N SER A 65 6.07 -3.55 10.08
CA SER A 65 6.89 -2.70 10.94
C SER A 65 7.37 -1.41 10.28
N GLN A 66 6.99 -1.17 9.01
CA GLN A 66 7.42 -0.01 8.20
C GLN A 66 6.31 0.35 7.20
N LEU A 67 6.45 1.53 6.59
CA LEU A 67 5.59 1.95 5.49
C LEU A 67 5.89 1.10 4.25
N LYS A 68 4.84 0.72 3.54
CA LYS A 68 4.94 0.02 2.26
C LYS A 68 4.32 0.86 1.15
N TYR A 69 5.04 1.01 0.06
CA TYR A 69 4.65 1.82 -1.08
C TYR A 69 4.28 0.94 -2.25
N ILE A 70 3.04 1.02 -2.70
CA ILE A 70 2.51 0.20 -3.78
C ILE A 70 2.12 1.12 -4.92
N TYR A 71 2.83 1.02 -6.03
CA TYR A 71 2.74 1.91 -7.19
C TYR A 71 1.93 1.27 -8.31
N ASN A 72 0.97 2.01 -8.84
CA ASN A 72 0.27 1.61 -10.06
C ASN A 72 1.15 1.89 -11.28
N LYS A 73 1.48 0.84 -12.03
CA LYS A 73 2.08 0.97 -13.35
C LYS A 73 1.00 1.11 -14.43
N PRO A 74 1.23 1.89 -15.48
CA PRO A 74 0.29 1.96 -16.62
C PRO A 74 0.35 0.73 -17.53
N TYR A 75 1.31 -0.18 -17.31
CA TYR A 75 1.61 -1.34 -18.16
C TYR A 75 1.53 -2.65 -17.37
N GLU A 76 1.09 -3.70 -18.04
CA GLU A 76 1.11 -5.08 -17.53
C GLU A 76 2.44 -5.74 -17.94
N ASP A 77 3.54 -5.33 -17.36
CA ASP A 77 4.89 -5.80 -17.65
C ASP A 77 5.55 -6.52 -16.46
N GLY A 78 4.72 -7.09 -15.59
CA GLY A 78 5.14 -7.76 -14.38
C GLY A 78 5.27 -6.84 -13.18
N ILE A 79 5.87 -7.35 -12.12
CA ILE A 79 5.98 -6.73 -10.81
C ILE A 79 7.43 -6.40 -10.53
N THR A 80 7.71 -5.14 -10.22
CA THR A 80 9.03 -4.68 -9.77
C THR A 80 8.99 -4.42 -8.27
N MET A 81 10.00 -4.86 -7.55
CA MET A 81 10.08 -4.74 -6.09
C MET A 81 11.45 -4.27 -5.65
N THR A 82 11.50 -3.61 -4.50
CA THR A 82 12.75 -3.33 -3.79
C THR A 82 12.51 -3.26 -2.28
N ASP A 83 13.47 -3.73 -1.52
CA ASP A 83 13.58 -3.56 -0.06
C ASP A 83 14.35 -2.30 0.32
N GLY A 84 14.76 -1.48 -0.66
CA GLY A 84 15.63 -0.32 -0.51
C GLY A 84 17.10 -0.60 -0.85
N PHE A 85 17.50 -1.88 -1.00
CA PHE A 85 18.89 -2.29 -1.30
C PHE A 85 19.00 -3.07 -2.61
N SER A 86 18.02 -3.92 -2.90
CA SER A 86 18.00 -4.79 -4.07
C SER A 86 16.73 -4.63 -4.88
N TYR A 87 16.86 -4.78 -6.20
CA TYR A 87 15.74 -4.79 -7.14
C TYR A 87 15.42 -6.23 -7.55
N ALA A 88 14.13 -6.56 -7.58
CA ALA A 88 13.63 -7.82 -8.10
C ALA A 88 12.46 -7.58 -9.05
N TRP A 89 12.33 -8.44 -10.05
CA TRP A 89 11.22 -8.47 -10.98
C TRP A 89 10.60 -9.87 -11.01
N THR A 90 9.27 -9.96 -11.13
CA THR A 90 8.56 -11.24 -11.26
C THR A 90 7.27 -11.05 -12.06
N ASP A 91 6.82 -12.12 -12.71
CA ASP A 91 5.49 -12.24 -13.31
C ASP A 91 4.47 -12.94 -12.40
N LYS A 92 4.89 -13.41 -11.22
CA LYS A 92 4.01 -14.06 -10.24
C LYS A 92 3.07 -13.04 -9.60
N VAL A 93 1.82 -13.46 -9.45
CA VAL A 93 0.72 -12.57 -8.97
C VAL A 93 0.65 -12.50 -7.43
N ASP A 94 1.09 -13.53 -6.71
CA ASP A 94 1.06 -13.54 -5.24
C ASP A 94 2.44 -13.19 -4.67
N ILE A 95 2.62 -11.94 -4.31
CA ILE A 95 3.85 -11.41 -3.72
C ILE A 95 3.70 -11.03 -2.25
N SER A 96 2.57 -11.35 -1.64
CA SER A 96 2.28 -11.03 -0.24
C SER A 96 3.24 -11.65 0.76
N VAL A 97 4.00 -12.65 0.34
CA VAL A 97 5.03 -13.31 1.15
C VAL A 97 6.38 -12.60 1.14
N LEU A 98 6.57 -11.65 0.23
CA LEU A 98 7.83 -10.94 0.05
C LEU A 98 7.88 -9.71 0.96
N ASP A 99 9.01 -9.50 1.61
CA ASP A 99 9.24 -8.36 2.49
C ASP A 99 9.83 -7.19 1.68
N ALA A 100 9.00 -6.61 0.80
CA ALA A 100 9.41 -5.50 -0.05
C ALA A 100 8.78 -4.19 0.43
N MET A 101 9.59 -3.13 0.54
CA MET A 101 9.13 -1.78 0.92
C MET A 101 8.42 -1.07 -0.23
N HIS A 102 8.88 -1.30 -1.45
CA HIS A 102 8.33 -0.69 -2.66
C HIS A 102 7.97 -1.76 -3.66
N ILE A 103 6.74 -1.70 -4.16
CA ILE A 103 6.19 -2.65 -5.12
C ILE A 103 5.52 -1.84 -6.24
N ALA A 104 5.88 -2.11 -7.48
CA ALA A 104 5.25 -1.49 -8.64
C ALA A 104 4.63 -2.57 -9.55
N LEU A 105 3.33 -2.47 -9.78
CA LEU A 105 2.58 -3.38 -10.64
C LEU A 105 1.38 -2.66 -11.26
N HIS A 106 0.77 -3.25 -12.29
CA HIS A 106 -0.46 -2.70 -12.86
C HIS A 106 -1.65 -2.98 -11.95
N PHE A 107 -2.38 -1.93 -11.55
CA PHE A 107 -3.60 -2.08 -10.76
C PHE A 107 -4.79 -2.40 -11.67
N LYS A 108 -5.57 -3.41 -11.30
CA LYS A 108 -6.79 -3.78 -12.03
C LYS A 108 -7.77 -2.61 -12.17
N GLN A 109 -7.83 -1.73 -11.17
CA GLN A 109 -8.65 -0.52 -11.15
C GLN A 109 -7.84 0.76 -11.33
N GLY A 110 -6.62 0.64 -11.83
CA GLY A 110 -5.69 1.76 -11.96
C GLY A 110 -6.03 2.71 -13.12
N THR A 111 -5.49 3.92 -13.05
CA THR A 111 -5.54 4.90 -14.14
C THR A 111 -4.25 4.88 -14.94
N ARG A 112 -4.35 4.97 -16.27
CA ARG A 112 -3.16 4.96 -17.15
C ARG A 112 -2.37 6.28 -17.13
N ASN A 113 -3.00 7.38 -16.74
CA ASN A 113 -2.43 8.72 -16.92
C ASN A 113 -1.72 9.27 -15.68
N ARG A 114 -1.76 8.56 -14.56
CA ARG A 114 -1.16 9.01 -13.30
C ARG A 114 -0.58 7.83 -12.53
N ARG A 115 0.57 8.05 -11.93
CA ARG A 115 1.18 7.10 -11.01
C ARG A 115 0.49 7.19 -9.65
N CYS A 116 -0.51 6.36 -9.43
CA CYS A 116 -1.14 6.23 -8.11
C CYS A 116 -0.22 5.43 -7.18
N VAL A 117 -0.04 5.90 -5.96
CA VAL A 117 0.74 5.23 -4.92
C VAL A 117 -0.15 5.01 -3.71
N LEU A 118 -0.33 3.77 -3.32
CA LEU A 118 -0.91 3.42 -2.02
C LEU A 118 0.23 3.30 -1.01
N ILE A 119 0.17 4.07 0.06
CA ILE A 119 1.14 4.02 1.17
C ILE A 119 0.44 3.29 2.31
N ASP A 120 0.77 2.00 2.50
CA ASP A 120 0.21 1.23 3.61
C ASP A 120 0.93 1.52 4.92
N THR A 121 0.16 1.72 5.97
CA THR A 121 0.66 1.95 7.33
C THR A 121 0.42 0.73 8.20
N PRO A 122 1.27 0.51 9.22
CA PRO A 122 0.97 -0.47 10.25
C PRO A 122 -0.41 -0.22 10.87
N GLY A 123 -1.14 -1.29 11.15
CA GLY A 123 -2.40 -1.19 11.87
C GLY A 123 -2.18 -0.62 13.27
N VAL A 124 -2.93 0.42 13.61
CA VAL A 124 -2.83 1.05 14.93
C VAL A 124 -3.58 0.21 15.95
N ASN A 125 -2.89 -0.14 17.05
CA ASN A 125 -3.49 -0.74 18.23
C ASN A 125 -3.04 0.07 19.45
N TYR A 126 -3.95 0.81 20.05
CA TYR A 126 -3.65 1.68 21.19
C TYR A 126 -3.25 0.92 22.46
N ALA A 127 -3.55 -0.39 22.51
CA ALA A 127 -3.30 -1.17 23.73
C ALA A 127 -1.87 -1.71 23.86
N ASN A 128 -1.15 -1.98 22.75
CA ASN A 128 0.04 -2.83 22.82
C ASN A 128 1.27 -2.39 22.01
N GLU A 129 1.24 -1.35 21.16
CA GLU A 129 2.39 -1.09 20.27
C GLU A 129 2.64 0.40 19.99
N SER A 130 3.48 1.00 20.82
CA SER A 130 3.94 2.39 20.63
C SER A 130 4.65 2.62 19.28
N THR A 131 5.32 1.60 18.74
CA THR A 131 6.07 1.70 17.48
C THR A 131 5.16 1.91 16.28
N HIS A 132 4.07 1.16 16.16
CA HIS A 132 3.12 1.28 15.06
C HIS A 132 2.36 2.61 15.10
N LEU A 133 2.00 3.05 16.30
CA LEU A 133 1.42 4.38 16.51
C LEU A 133 2.37 5.47 16.03
N ASN A 134 3.65 5.37 16.37
CA ASN A 134 4.67 6.35 15.99
C ASN A 134 4.88 6.39 14.46
N ILE A 135 4.96 5.23 13.80
CA ILE A 135 5.12 5.16 12.33
C ILE A 135 3.93 5.82 11.64
N THR A 136 2.71 5.47 12.03
CA THR A 136 1.49 6.03 11.44
C THR A 136 1.36 7.53 11.76
N ALA A 137 1.66 7.95 12.97
CA ALA A 137 1.66 9.36 13.36
C ALA A 137 2.71 10.17 12.58
N ASN A 138 3.92 9.63 12.41
CA ASN A 138 4.97 10.26 11.62
C ASN A 138 4.57 10.37 10.13
N ALA A 139 3.96 9.33 9.56
CA ALA A 139 3.45 9.36 8.21
C ALA A 139 2.37 10.44 8.04
N LEU A 140 1.40 10.52 8.95
CA LEU A 140 0.36 11.55 8.95
C LEU A 140 0.94 12.96 9.07
N ASN A 141 1.91 13.16 9.96
CA ASN A 141 2.54 14.46 10.22
C ASN A 141 3.48 14.90 9.09
N SER A 142 4.08 13.97 8.37
CA SER A 142 4.96 14.29 7.23
C SER A 142 4.23 15.03 6.11
N LYS A 143 2.91 14.80 5.98
CA LYS A 143 2.05 15.33 4.92
C LYS A 143 2.55 15.02 3.49
N ASN A 144 3.43 14.03 3.34
CA ASN A 144 3.96 13.58 2.05
C ASN A 144 2.98 12.62 1.35
N TYR A 145 1.74 13.04 1.24
CA TYR A 145 0.65 12.36 0.55
C TYR A 145 -0.40 13.38 0.12
N ASP A 146 -1.25 13.01 -0.83
CA ASP A 146 -2.31 13.88 -1.35
C ASP A 146 -3.65 13.62 -0.64
N ILE A 147 -3.94 12.34 -0.36
CA ILE A 147 -5.20 11.89 0.27
C ILE A 147 -4.89 10.99 1.46
N ILE A 148 -5.77 11.03 2.45
CA ILE A 148 -5.89 10.02 3.50
C ILE A 148 -7.07 9.12 3.14
N LEU A 149 -6.82 7.80 3.01
CA LEU A 149 -7.85 6.79 2.94
C LEU A 149 -7.95 6.12 4.32
N TYR A 150 -8.96 6.51 5.07
CA TYR A 150 -9.21 5.94 6.38
C TYR A 150 -10.13 4.72 6.25
N VAL A 151 -9.59 3.55 6.58
CA VAL A 151 -10.34 2.29 6.57
C VAL A 151 -10.87 2.04 7.98
N MET A 152 -12.19 2.03 8.11
CA MET A 152 -12.90 1.84 9.36
C MET A 152 -13.66 0.52 9.34
N ASN A 153 -13.61 -0.22 10.44
CA ASN A 153 -14.44 -1.41 10.62
C ASN A 153 -15.83 -1.00 11.11
N ALA A 154 -16.88 -1.36 10.36
CA ALA A 154 -18.25 -1.00 10.67
C ALA A 154 -18.72 -1.55 12.03
N LEU A 155 -18.19 -2.70 12.47
CA LEU A 155 -18.52 -3.30 13.75
C LEU A 155 -18.01 -2.52 14.96
N TYR A 156 -16.98 -1.70 14.78
CA TYR A 156 -16.29 -1.00 15.88
C TYR A 156 -16.34 0.52 15.78
N PHE A 157 -17.19 1.09 14.90
CA PHE A 157 -17.22 2.53 14.63
C PHE A 157 -17.49 3.38 15.89
N GLU A 158 -18.16 2.84 16.91
CA GLU A 158 -18.41 3.52 18.17
C GLU A 158 -17.32 3.32 19.23
N SER A 159 -16.30 2.51 18.95
CA SER A 159 -15.22 2.25 19.91
C SER A 159 -14.43 3.52 20.24
N ASN A 160 -13.87 3.58 21.44
CA ASN A 160 -13.04 4.70 21.86
C ASN A 160 -11.79 4.87 20.97
N ASP A 161 -11.24 3.77 20.46
CA ASP A 161 -10.06 3.79 19.60
C ASP A 161 -10.39 4.38 18.23
N GLU A 162 -11.54 4.04 17.65
CA GLU A 162 -12.03 4.66 16.40
C GLU A 162 -12.29 6.16 16.58
N LYS A 163 -12.94 6.55 17.67
CA LYS A 163 -13.20 7.97 18.00
C LYS A 163 -11.91 8.78 18.15
N ARG A 164 -10.91 8.22 18.84
CA ARG A 164 -9.60 8.86 19.00
C ARG A 164 -8.88 9.02 17.67
N PHE A 165 -8.87 7.96 16.86
CA PHE A 165 -8.20 7.99 15.57
C PHE A 165 -8.88 8.96 14.61
N LEU A 166 -10.21 8.97 14.56
CA LEU A 166 -11.00 9.93 13.78
C LEU A 166 -10.68 11.38 14.18
N SER A 167 -10.61 11.65 15.48
CA SER A 167 -10.23 12.99 15.99
C SER A 167 -8.83 13.40 15.54
N THR A 168 -7.88 12.46 15.52
CA THR A 168 -6.52 12.69 15.05
C THR A 168 -6.51 13.05 13.56
N ILE A 169 -7.22 12.29 12.74
CA ILE A 169 -7.31 12.51 11.29
C ILE A 169 -8.04 13.82 10.98
N ALA A 170 -9.14 14.11 11.67
CA ALA A 170 -9.92 15.34 11.49
C ALA A 170 -9.11 16.62 11.80
N GLY A 171 -8.09 16.50 12.66
CA GLY A 171 -7.16 17.59 12.95
C GLY A 171 -6.18 17.90 11.81
N ILE A 172 -6.05 17.05 10.80
CA ILE A 172 -5.11 17.24 9.69
C ILE A 172 -5.70 18.21 8.67
N LYS A 173 -5.13 19.41 8.63
CA LYS A 173 -5.59 20.46 7.69
C LYS A 173 -4.91 20.34 6.32
N GLY A 174 -5.67 20.71 5.27
CA GLY A 174 -5.14 20.81 3.91
C GLY A 174 -5.02 19.51 3.14
N LYS A 175 -5.55 18.41 3.68
CA LYS A 175 -5.58 17.09 3.01
C LYS A 175 -7.02 16.61 2.85
N ARG A 176 -7.29 15.93 1.74
CA ARG A 176 -8.57 15.26 1.53
C ARG A 176 -8.61 13.97 2.33
N ILE A 177 -9.71 13.73 3.02
CA ILE A 177 -9.96 12.50 3.76
C ILE A 177 -11.08 11.75 3.06
N VAL A 178 -10.87 10.48 2.80
CA VAL A 178 -11.87 9.53 2.29
C VAL A 178 -12.02 8.44 3.34
N ILE A 179 -13.24 8.16 3.76
CA ILE A 179 -13.54 7.10 4.73
C ILE A 179 -14.11 5.91 3.96
N ALA A 180 -13.47 4.75 4.11
CA ALA A 180 -13.94 3.46 3.63
C ALA A 180 -14.51 2.67 4.81
N LEU A 181 -15.83 2.51 4.84
CA LEU A 181 -16.49 1.69 5.84
C LEU A 181 -16.49 0.24 5.35
N ASN A 182 -15.77 -0.62 6.07
CA ASN A 182 -15.56 -2.02 5.72
C ASN A 182 -16.37 -2.95 6.64
N GLN A 183 -16.59 -4.20 6.21
CA GLN A 183 -17.29 -5.24 6.95
C GLN A 183 -18.77 -4.91 7.25
N LEU A 184 -19.42 -4.17 6.38
CA LEU A 184 -20.87 -3.88 6.47
C LEU A 184 -21.75 -5.13 6.35
N ASP A 185 -21.24 -6.15 5.68
CA ASP A 185 -21.87 -7.47 5.50
C ASP A 185 -21.96 -8.30 6.80
N GLN A 186 -21.30 -7.83 7.86
CA GLN A 186 -21.31 -8.49 9.19
C GLN A 186 -22.21 -7.78 10.21
N LEU A 187 -22.89 -6.71 9.80
CA LEU A 187 -23.93 -6.05 10.58
C LEU A 187 -25.28 -6.74 10.39
#